data_c51d446f85529f878b1961441ee9cedc
#
_entry.id   c51d446f85529f878b1961441ee9cedc
#
_cell.length_a   1.000
_cell.length_b   1.000
_cell.length_c   1.000
_cell.angle_alpha   90.00
_cell.angle_beta   90.00
_cell.angle_gamma   90.00
#
_symmetry.space_group_name_H-M   'P 1'
#
loop_
_entity.id
_entity.type
_entity.pdbx_description
1 polymer ?
#
loop_
_entity_poly.entity_id
_entity_poly.type
_entity_poly.pdbx_seq_one_letter_code
_entity_poly.pdbx_strand_id
1 'polypeptide(L)'
;MESAFQRRLVLNDLYKSQWKILKKSVSNLCVIDYIDERFKLLKLDVANSVTYITKSNELVNSGFLKNRIYEEIQYEQKKGIWQFDGMELDPYLDKFLKNILGLYKGKTIILHKAYMCDLFLSDGGETKQFSHSIRKNNLQLNTMLQHLYDYTEVYLQKYAKKYYVIDLCNKYGD
;
A
#
# COMPACT_ATOMS: atom_id res chain seq x y z
N MET A 1 -19.60 -11.81 -3.23
CA MET A 1 -18.38 -11.39 -3.93
C MET A 1 -18.62 -11.67 -5.41
N GLU A 2 -18.69 -10.61 -6.18
CA GLU A 2 -19.28 -10.66 -7.54
C GLU A 2 -18.32 -11.20 -8.61
N SER A 3 -17.01 -11.09 -8.43
CA SER A 3 -16.06 -11.58 -9.43
C SER A 3 -15.00 -12.54 -8.85
N ALA A 4 -14.54 -13.46 -9.70
CA ALA A 4 -13.44 -14.38 -9.36
C ALA A 4 -12.13 -13.62 -9.10
N PHE A 5 -11.95 -12.44 -9.71
CA PHE A 5 -10.79 -11.57 -9.50
C PHE A 5 -10.78 -10.98 -8.09
N GLN A 6 -11.89 -10.36 -7.66
CA GLN A 6 -12.02 -9.78 -6.32
C GLN A 6 -11.83 -10.84 -5.23
N ARG A 7 -12.42 -12.03 -5.42
CA ARG A 7 -12.23 -13.16 -4.50
C ARG A 7 -10.75 -13.53 -4.36
N ARG A 8 -10.00 -13.57 -5.48
CA ARG A 8 -8.56 -13.88 -5.45
C ARG A 8 -7.76 -12.81 -4.72
N LEU A 9 -8.08 -11.53 -4.89
CA LEU A 9 -7.40 -10.44 -4.16
C LEU A 9 -7.53 -10.62 -2.66
N VAL A 10 -8.76 -10.79 -2.16
CA VAL A 10 -9.02 -10.99 -0.74
C VAL A 10 -8.33 -12.23 -0.19
N LEU A 11 -8.39 -13.36 -0.90
CA LEU A 11 -7.75 -14.60 -0.48
C LEU A 11 -6.22 -14.49 -0.51
N ASN A 12 -5.66 -13.80 -1.51
CA ASN A 12 -4.21 -13.60 -1.59
C ASN A 12 -3.70 -12.75 -0.42
N ASP A 13 -4.44 -11.71 -0.02
CA ASP A 13 -4.08 -10.91 1.14
C ASP A 13 -4.25 -11.70 2.44
N LEU A 14 -5.36 -12.42 2.60
CA LEU A 14 -5.62 -13.24 3.78
C LEU A 14 -4.55 -14.32 4.01
N TYR A 15 -4.16 -15.03 2.96
CA TYR A 15 -3.16 -16.11 3.03
C TYR A 15 -1.73 -15.65 2.75
N LYS A 16 -1.51 -14.34 2.55
CA LYS A 16 -0.20 -13.74 2.21
C LYS A 16 0.50 -14.47 1.06
N SER A 17 -0.30 -14.86 0.06
CA SER A 17 0.18 -15.70 -1.05
C SER A 17 0.92 -14.92 -2.14
N GLN A 18 0.96 -13.59 -2.07
CA GLN A 18 1.64 -12.70 -3.03
C GLN A 18 3.11 -13.11 -3.25
N TRP A 19 3.82 -13.45 -2.18
CA TRP A 19 5.23 -13.87 -2.28
C TRP A 19 5.41 -15.14 -3.09
N LYS A 20 4.45 -16.08 -3.01
CA LYS A 20 4.48 -17.31 -3.81
C LYS A 20 4.24 -17.00 -5.29
N ILE A 21 3.37 -16.04 -5.58
CA ILE A 21 3.06 -15.58 -6.95
C ILE A 21 4.28 -14.87 -7.54
N LEU A 22 4.85 -13.91 -6.80
CA LEU A 22 6.03 -13.14 -7.23
C LEU A 22 7.24 -14.05 -7.50
N LYS A 23 7.48 -15.06 -6.65
CA LYS A 23 8.56 -16.05 -6.86
C LYS A 23 8.44 -16.83 -8.15
N LYS A 24 7.21 -17.03 -8.64
CA LYS A 24 6.94 -17.73 -9.91
C LYS A 24 6.93 -16.80 -11.12
N SER A 25 6.95 -15.47 -10.88
CA SER A 25 6.95 -14.48 -11.95
C SER A 25 8.28 -14.50 -12.70
N VAL A 26 8.21 -14.54 -14.01
CA VAL A 26 9.37 -14.42 -14.91
C VAL A 26 9.63 -12.98 -15.36
N SER A 27 8.91 -12.01 -14.82
CA SER A 27 9.04 -10.60 -15.19
C SER A 27 10.44 -10.06 -14.92
N ASN A 28 10.93 -9.24 -15.84
CA ASN A 28 12.19 -8.49 -15.71
C ASN A 28 11.99 -7.10 -15.11
N LEU A 29 10.74 -6.78 -14.74
CA LEU A 29 10.32 -5.51 -14.22
C LEU A 29 9.50 -5.72 -12.95
N CYS A 30 9.77 -4.93 -11.92
CA CYS A 30 8.94 -4.79 -10.72
C CYS A 30 8.51 -3.33 -10.58
N VAL A 31 7.24 -3.10 -10.38
CA VAL A 31 6.72 -1.78 -10.00
C VAL A 31 6.34 -1.85 -8.52
N ILE A 32 6.84 -0.91 -7.74
CA ILE A 32 6.48 -0.70 -6.34
C ILE A 32 5.59 0.53 -6.29
N ASP A 33 4.41 0.38 -5.70
CA ASP A 33 3.42 1.41 -5.47
C ASP A 33 2.79 1.17 -4.10
N TYR A 34 2.63 2.22 -3.31
CA TYR A 34 2.06 2.15 -1.96
C TYR A 34 0.66 2.76 -1.87
N ILE A 35 0.02 3.08 -3.00
CA ILE A 35 -1.30 3.75 -2.95
C ILE A 35 -2.36 2.94 -2.19
N ASP A 36 -2.24 1.63 -2.15
CA ASP A 36 -3.17 0.77 -1.42
C ASP A 36 -2.95 0.79 0.10
N GLU A 37 -1.81 1.32 0.58
CA GLU A 37 -1.59 1.55 2.02
C GLU A 37 -2.49 2.67 2.59
N ARG A 38 -3.24 3.36 1.75
CA ARG A 38 -4.33 4.27 2.16
C ARG A 38 -5.45 3.57 2.93
N PHE A 39 -5.60 2.27 2.75
CA PHE A 39 -6.61 1.50 3.44
C PHE A 39 -6.16 1.15 4.86
N LYS A 40 -7.12 1.14 5.78
CA LYS A 40 -6.90 0.61 7.12
C LYS A 40 -6.55 -0.87 7.06
N LEU A 41 -5.83 -1.33 8.05
CA LEU A 41 -5.64 -2.76 8.28
C LEU A 41 -6.72 -3.29 9.23
N LEU A 42 -7.14 -4.51 9.02
CA LEU A 42 -7.94 -5.26 9.97
C LEU A 42 -7.06 -6.32 10.62
N LYS A 43 -7.02 -6.29 11.94
CA LYS A 43 -6.39 -7.32 12.77
C LYS A 43 -7.44 -8.38 13.08
N LEU A 44 -7.16 -9.61 12.72
CA LEU A 44 -8.05 -10.75 12.88
C LEU A 44 -7.32 -11.89 13.57
N ASP A 45 -8.02 -12.63 14.42
CA ASP A 45 -7.57 -13.93 14.88
C ASP A 45 -8.06 -15.02 13.93
N VAL A 46 -7.09 -15.68 13.28
CA VAL A 46 -7.37 -16.78 12.35
C VAL A 46 -6.57 -18.00 12.80
N ALA A 47 -7.26 -19.06 13.16
CA ALA A 47 -6.63 -20.33 13.57
C ALA A 47 -5.54 -20.15 14.66
N ASN A 48 -5.84 -19.38 15.72
CA ASN A 48 -4.94 -19.06 16.85
C ASN A 48 -3.69 -18.24 16.46
N SER A 49 -3.76 -17.53 15.35
CA SER A 49 -2.72 -16.58 14.96
C SER A 49 -3.32 -15.24 14.55
N VAL A 50 -2.62 -14.15 14.91
CA VAL A 50 -2.98 -12.82 14.47
C VAL A 50 -2.59 -12.65 13.02
N THR A 51 -3.53 -12.19 12.20
CA THR A 51 -3.26 -11.80 10.82
C THR A 51 -3.78 -10.39 10.54
N TYR A 52 -3.07 -9.65 9.70
CA TYR A 52 -3.48 -8.33 9.24
C TYR A 52 -3.91 -8.44 7.78
N ILE A 53 -5.05 -7.85 7.44
CA ILE A 53 -5.61 -7.84 6.09
C ILE A 53 -6.05 -6.42 5.74
N THR A 54 -5.85 -6.04 4.50
CA THR A 54 -6.26 -4.73 4.01
C THR A 54 -7.80 -4.59 3.99
N LYS A 55 -8.34 -3.53 4.59
CA LYS A 55 -9.77 -3.21 4.57
C LYS A 55 -10.17 -2.65 3.20
N SER A 56 -10.04 -3.44 2.15
CA SER A 56 -10.47 -3.06 0.82
C SER A 56 -12.00 -3.11 0.65
N ASN A 57 -12.52 -2.41 -0.34
CA ASN A 57 -13.96 -2.46 -0.67
C ASN A 57 -14.41 -3.89 -1.01
N GLU A 58 -13.55 -4.67 -1.68
CA GLU A 58 -13.81 -6.06 -2.01
C GLU A 58 -13.98 -6.91 -0.76
N LEU A 59 -13.15 -6.70 0.25
CA LEU A 59 -13.25 -7.39 1.54
C LEU A 59 -14.55 -7.03 2.25
N VAL A 60 -14.87 -5.73 2.35
CA VAL A 60 -16.08 -5.24 3.02
C VAL A 60 -17.34 -5.80 2.34
N ASN A 61 -17.39 -5.73 1.00
CA ASN A 61 -18.55 -6.18 0.22
C ASN A 61 -18.62 -7.71 0.11
N SER A 62 -17.57 -8.43 0.45
CA SER A 62 -17.54 -9.90 0.36
C SER A 62 -18.43 -10.63 1.36
N GLY A 63 -18.85 -9.94 2.41
CA GLY A 63 -19.49 -10.56 3.56
C GLY A 63 -18.54 -11.37 4.47
N PHE A 64 -17.25 -11.42 4.17
CA PHE A 64 -16.25 -12.16 4.94
C PHE A 64 -16.18 -11.70 6.40
N LEU A 65 -16.37 -10.42 6.65
CA LEU A 65 -16.32 -9.83 7.99
C LEU A 65 -17.59 -10.07 8.82
N LYS A 66 -18.66 -10.54 8.18
CA LYS A 66 -19.92 -10.81 8.86
C LYS A 66 -19.70 -11.88 9.92
N ASN A 67 -20.08 -11.57 11.15
CA ASN A 67 -19.92 -12.45 12.33
C ASN A 67 -18.46 -12.74 12.75
N ARG A 68 -17.49 -11.91 12.32
CA ARG A 68 -16.10 -12.01 12.78
C ARG A 68 -15.77 -10.84 13.69
N ILE A 69 -14.98 -11.14 14.71
CA ILE A 69 -14.39 -10.13 15.59
C ILE A 69 -13.11 -9.64 14.91
N TYR A 70 -12.98 -8.33 14.76
CA TYR A 70 -11.77 -7.70 14.22
C TYR A 70 -11.55 -6.34 14.85
N GLU A 71 -10.33 -5.87 14.82
CA GLU A 71 -9.92 -4.54 15.23
C GLU A 71 -9.44 -3.76 13.99
N GLU A 72 -9.86 -2.50 13.85
CA GLU A 72 -9.35 -1.61 12.80
C GLU A 72 -8.06 -0.95 13.26
N ILE A 73 -6.99 -1.17 12.54
CA ILE A 73 -5.69 -0.59 12.80
C ILE A 73 -5.41 0.50 11.76
N GLN A 74 -4.95 1.64 12.24
CA GLN A 74 -4.51 2.75 11.41
C GLN A 74 -3.01 2.95 11.56
N TYR A 75 -2.38 3.48 10.52
CA TYR A 75 -1.04 4.00 10.65
C TYR A 75 -1.09 5.30 11.47
N GLU A 76 -0.15 5.45 12.39
CA GLU A 76 -0.01 6.64 13.22
C GLU A 76 1.44 7.05 13.33
N GLN A 77 1.70 8.34 13.54
CA GLN A 77 3.03 8.84 13.80
C GLN A 77 3.18 9.23 15.27
N LYS A 78 4.10 8.58 15.99
CA LYS A 78 4.42 8.89 17.38
C LYS A 78 5.91 9.30 17.48
N LYS A 79 6.15 10.50 17.97
CA LYS A 79 7.51 11.07 18.11
C LYS A 79 8.34 10.99 16.82
N GLY A 80 7.69 11.22 15.67
CA GLY A 80 8.33 11.15 14.36
C GLY A 80 8.46 9.75 13.75
N ILE A 81 8.11 8.69 14.49
CA ILE A 81 8.20 7.30 14.03
C ILE A 81 6.82 6.83 13.58
N TRP A 82 6.73 6.31 12.36
CA TRP A 82 5.51 5.68 11.85
C TRP A 82 5.32 4.29 12.44
N GLN A 83 4.10 4.00 12.86
CA GLN A 83 3.73 2.77 13.54
C GLN A 83 2.36 2.25 13.06
N PHE A 84 2.15 0.95 13.21
CA PHE A 84 0.83 0.32 13.15
C PHE A 84 0.73 -0.74 14.26
N ASP A 85 -0.38 -0.79 14.96
CA ASP A 85 -0.59 -1.69 16.11
C ASP A 85 0.57 -1.68 17.12
N GLY A 86 1.14 -0.49 17.37
CA GLY A 86 2.28 -0.30 18.28
C GLY A 86 3.64 -0.78 17.75
N MET A 87 3.70 -1.29 16.52
CA MET A 87 4.93 -1.75 15.87
C MET A 87 5.47 -0.68 14.93
N GLU A 88 6.79 -0.46 14.95
CA GLU A 88 7.45 0.45 14.00
C GLU A 88 7.35 -0.06 12.58
N LEU A 89 7.10 0.85 11.63
CA LEU A 89 6.87 0.51 10.22
C LEU A 89 8.17 0.18 9.48
N ASP A 90 9.25 0.90 9.75
CA ASP A 90 10.51 0.81 9.01
C ASP A 90 11.14 -0.59 8.96
N PRO A 91 11.16 -1.38 10.06
CA PRO A 91 11.65 -2.77 10.00
C PRO A 91 10.86 -3.67 9.04
N TYR A 92 9.57 -3.39 8.86
CA TYR A 92 8.74 -4.15 7.90
C TYR A 92 9.03 -3.71 6.47
N LEU A 93 9.27 -2.42 6.23
CA LEU A 93 9.75 -1.92 4.94
C LEU A 93 11.10 -2.53 4.56
N ASP A 94 12.05 -2.57 5.47
CA ASP A 94 13.35 -3.22 5.24
C ASP A 94 13.18 -4.67 4.81
N LYS A 95 12.37 -5.44 5.53
CA LYS A 95 12.09 -6.83 5.21
C LYS A 95 11.41 -6.97 3.85
N PHE A 96 10.44 -6.11 3.54
CA PHE A 96 9.76 -6.08 2.25
C PHE A 96 10.74 -5.80 1.12
N LEU A 97 11.52 -4.71 1.22
CA LEU A 97 12.46 -4.28 0.19
C LEU A 97 13.59 -5.29 -0.01
N LYS A 98 14.12 -5.89 1.05
CA LYS A 98 15.10 -6.97 0.98
C LYS A 98 14.56 -8.16 0.20
N ASN A 99 13.31 -8.54 0.42
CA ASN A 99 12.66 -9.63 -0.30
C ASN A 99 12.46 -9.28 -1.79
N ILE A 100 12.00 -8.06 -2.09
CA ILE A 100 11.85 -7.59 -3.49
C ILE A 100 13.20 -7.60 -4.21
N LEU A 101 14.24 -7.02 -3.62
CA LEU A 101 15.57 -7.01 -4.24
C LEU A 101 16.14 -8.42 -4.43
N GLY A 102 15.84 -9.35 -3.52
CA GLY A 102 16.23 -10.76 -3.68
C GLY A 102 15.53 -11.42 -4.87
N LEU A 103 14.24 -11.19 -5.07
CA LEU A 103 13.46 -11.75 -6.18
C LEU A 103 13.79 -11.11 -7.54
N TYR A 104 14.10 -9.82 -7.53
CA TYR A 104 14.37 -9.03 -8.74
C TYR A 104 15.85 -8.65 -8.87
N LYS A 105 16.75 -9.50 -8.37
CA LYS A 105 18.21 -9.29 -8.45
C LYS A 105 18.64 -9.08 -9.90
N GLY A 106 19.21 -7.90 -10.20
CA GLY A 106 19.69 -7.54 -11.53
C GLY A 106 18.60 -7.13 -12.53
N LYS A 107 17.34 -7.13 -12.11
CA LYS A 107 16.20 -6.68 -12.90
C LYS A 107 15.92 -5.20 -12.67
N THR A 108 14.99 -4.63 -13.42
CA THR A 108 14.59 -3.23 -13.28
C THR A 108 13.50 -3.08 -12.21
N ILE A 109 13.66 -2.12 -11.32
CA ILE A 109 12.66 -1.73 -10.33
C ILE A 109 12.17 -0.33 -10.66
N ILE A 110 10.87 -0.11 -10.67
CA ILE A 110 10.24 1.21 -10.79
C ILE A 110 9.55 1.51 -9.47
N LEU A 111 9.92 2.61 -8.83
CA LEU A 111 9.17 3.20 -7.74
C LEU A 111 8.19 4.21 -8.34
N HIS A 112 6.90 3.93 -8.25
CA HIS A 112 5.84 4.82 -8.70
C HIS A 112 5.27 5.55 -7.49
N LYS A 113 5.55 6.86 -7.39
CA LYS A 113 5.04 7.72 -6.32
C LYS A 113 3.64 8.20 -6.70
N ALA A 114 2.63 7.63 -6.09
CA ALA A 114 1.24 8.00 -6.26
C ALA A 114 0.68 8.57 -4.94
N TYR A 115 -0.06 9.66 -5.03
CA TYR A 115 -0.63 10.36 -3.87
C TYR A 115 -2.13 10.56 -4.04
N MET A 116 -2.81 10.80 -2.93
CA MET A 116 -4.23 11.16 -2.93
C MET A 116 -4.40 12.59 -3.43
N CYS A 117 -5.22 12.76 -4.46
CA CYS A 117 -5.54 14.09 -5.00
C CYS A 117 -6.62 14.79 -4.18
N ASP A 118 -6.54 16.12 -4.12
CA ASP A 118 -7.55 16.97 -3.49
C ASP A 118 -8.61 17.47 -4.49
N LEU A 119 -8.37 17.22 -5.78
CA LEU A 119 -9.23 17.62 -6.88
C LEU A 119 -9.76 16.40 -7.63
N PHE A 120 -10.94 16.55 -8.23
CA PHE A 120 -11.50 15.56 -9.14
C PHE A 120 -12.20 16.23 -10.32
N LEU A 121 -12.33 15.52 -11.43
CA LEU A 121 -13.15 15.93 -12.56
C LEU A 121 -14.60 15.49 -12.32
N SER A 122 -15.53 16.44 -12.37
CA SER A 122 -16.97 16.13 -12.37
C SER A 122 -17.40 15.54 -13.72
N ASP A 123 -18.59 14.93 -13.78
CA ASP A 123 -19.16 14.39 -15.02
C ASP A 123 -19.29 15.45 -16.13
N GLY A 124 -19.37 16.73 -15.78
CA GLY A 124 -19.38 17.86 -16.72
C GLY A 124 -17.98 18.33 -17.15
N GLY A 125 -16.91 17.67 -16.75
CA GLY A 125 -15.53 18.05 -17.09
C GLY A 125 -14.95 19.22 -16.27
N GLU A 126 -15.67 19.71 -15.26
CA GLU A 126 -15.19 20.77 -14.38
C GLU A 126 -14.31 20.18 -13.27
N THR A 127 -13.18 20.84 -12.97
CA THR A 127 -12.35 20.52 -11.81
C THR A 127 -13.01 20.99 -10.54
N LYS A 128 -13.24 20.08 -9.58
CA LYS A 128 -13.85 20.34 -8.29
C LYS A 128 -12.95 19.84 -7.16
N GLN A 129 -13.04 20.52 -6.02
CA GLN A 129 -12.35 20.08 -4.80
C GLN A 129 -13.20 19.07 -4.01
N PHE A 130 -12.53 18.09 -3.43
CA PHE A 130 -13.15 17.26 -2.40
C PHE A 130 -13.51 18.07 -1.16
N SER A 131 -14.41 17.55 -0.34
CA SER A 131 -14.79 18.18 0.92
C SER A 131 -13.58 18.38 1.85
N HIS A 132 -13.68 19.32 2.78
CA HIS A 132 -12.61 19.59 3.74
C HIS A 132 -12.18 18.35 4.53
N SER A 133 -13.13 17.49 4.92
CA SER A 133 -12.85 16.26 5.67
C SER A 133 -12.04 15.26 4.83
N ILE A 134 -12.37 15.11 3.55
CA ILE A 134 -11.62 14.26 2.63
C ILE A 134 -10.20 14.78 2.44
N ARG A 135 -10.04 16.09 2.17
CA ARG A 135 -8.72 16.71 1.97
C ARG A 135 -7.83 16.60 3.22
N LYS A 136 -8.41 16.79 4.42
CA LYS A 136 -7.67 16.58 5.67
C LYS A 136 -7.17 15.14 5.82
N ASN A 137 -8.01 14.18 5.47
CA ASN A 137 -7.61 12.75 5.46
C ASN A 137 -6.54 12.49 4.41
N ASN A 138 -6.68 13.04 3.19
CA ASN A 138 -5.69 12.90 2.12
C ASN A 138 -4.32 13.45 2.55
N LEU A 139 -4.29 14.60 3.23
CA LEU A 139 -3.03 15.18 3.74
C LEU A 139 -2.32 14.22 4.70
N GLN A 140 -3.05 13.62 5.64
CA GLN A 140 -2.48 12.65 6.58
C GLN A 140 -1.96 11.40 5.85
N LEU A 141 -2.73 10.88 4.90
CA LEU A 141 -2.33 9.72 4.10
C LEU A 141 -1.12 10.04 3.22
N ASN A 142 -1.10 11.19 2.58
CA ASN A 142 0.03 11.61 1.74
C ASN A 142 1.32 11.77 2.56
N THR A 143 1.22 12.23 3.82
CA THR A 143 2.39 12.31 4.71
C THR A 143 2.96 10.91 4.99
N MET A 144 2.12 9.91 5.19
CA MET A 144 2.54 8.52 5.35
C MET A 144 3.12 7.96 4.04
N LEU A 145 2.43 8.17 2.92
CA LEU A 145 2.90 7.72 1.60
C LEU A 145 4.26 8.35 1.26
N GLN A 146 4.45 9.63 1.56
CA GLN A 146 5.75 10.31 1.40
C GLN A 146 6.85 9.59 2.17
N HIS A 147 6.62 9.24 3.44
CA HIS A 147 7.59 8.48 4.24
C HIS A 147 7.94 7.14 3.59
N LEU A 148 6.93 6.37 3.15
CA LEU A 148 7.13 5.08 2.48
C LEU A 148 7.97 5.23 1.20
N TYR A 149 7.67 6.24 0.39
CA TYR A 149 8.39 6.49 -0.85
C TYR A 149 9.82 6.95 -0.61
N ASP A 150 10.04 7.89 0.30
CA ASP A 150 11.37 8.41 0.60
C ASP A 150 12.27 7.32 1.20
N TYR A 151 11.74 6.54 2.13
CA TYR A 151 12.45 5.39 2.69
C TYR A 151 12.85 4.39 1.61
N THR A 152 11.90 4.06 0.72
CA THR A 152 12.13 3.11 -0.37
C THR A 152 13.15 3.65 -1.37
N GLU A 153 13.07 4.92 -1.74
CA GLU A 153 14.01 5.54 -2.68
C GLU A 153 15.44 5.50 -2.15
N VAL A 154 15.65 5.88 -0.88
CA VAL A 154 16.96 5.79 -0.21
C VAL A 154 17.46 4.35 -0.18
N TYR A 155 16.58 3.39 0.09
CA TYR A 155 16.94 1.98 0.09
C TYR A 155 17.33 1.47 -1.30
N LEU A 156 16.55 1.83 -2.33
CA LEU A 156 16.83 1.45 -3.72
C LEU A 156 18.14 2.09 -4.21
N GLN A 157 18.40 3.35 -3.88
CA GLN A 157 19.65 4.04 -4.21
C GLN A 157 20.86 3.28 -3.65
N LYS A 158 20.75 2.72 -2.46
CA LYS A 158 21.85 2.01 -1.81
C LYS A 158 22.06 0.58 -2.31
N TYR A 159 20.99 -0.13 -2.63
CA TYR A 159 21.05 -1.58 -2.83
C TYR A 159 20.58 -2.08 -4.21
N ALA A 160 19.80 -1.30 -4.97
CA ALA A 160 19.32 -1.72 -6.29
C ALA A 160 20.37 -1.46 -7.36
N LYS A 161 20.55 -2.40 -8.29
CA LYS A 161 21.45 -2.22 -9.44
C LYS A 161 20.86 -1.30 -10.52
N LYS A 162 19.54 -1.34 -10.67
CA LYS A 162 18.83 -0.56 -11.69
C LYS A 162 17.43 -0.23 -11.17
N TYR A 163 17.18 1.06 -10.96
CA TYR A 163 15.86 1.54 -10.56
C TYR A 163 15.54 2.87 -11.25
N TYR A 164 14.26 3.17 -11.30
CA TYR A 164 13.70 4.44 -11.77
C TYR A 164 12.63 4.90 -10.79
N VAL A 165 12.46 6.21 -10.68
CA VAL A 165 11.38 6.84 -9.93
C VAL A 165 10.46 7.53 -10.90
N ILE A 166 9.16 7.24 -10.80
CA ILE A 166 8.09 7.97 -11.49
C ILE A 166 7.34 8.76 -10.43
N ASP A 167 7.45 10.08 -10.49
CA ASP A 167 6.76 11.00 -9.61
C ASP A 167 6.03 12.03 -10.48
N LEU A 168 4.75 11.77 -10.73
CA LEU A 168 3.91 12.64 -11.56
C LEU A 168 3.38 13.83 -10.78
N CYS A 169 3.28 13.74 -9.45
CA CYS A 169 2.74 14.81 -8.61
C CYS A 169 3.67 16.03 -8.58
N ASN A 170 4.98 15.81 -8.59
CA ASN A 170 5.96 16.91 -8.63
C ASN A 170 6.07 17.59 -9.99
N LYS A 171 5.54 17.00 -11.08
CA LYS A 171 5.58 17.58 -12.42
C LYS A 171 4.30 18.32 -12.82
N TYR A 172 3.19 18.01 -12.18
CA TYR A 172 1.86 18.48 -12.58
C TYR A 172 1.03 19.02 -11.42
N GLY A 173 1.63 19.19 -10.24
CA GLY A 173 0.94 19.53 -8.99
C GLY A 173 0.99 21.02 -8.61
N ASP A 174 1.44 21.92 -9.50
CA ASP A 174 1.39 23.37 -9.31
C ASP A 174 0.24 23.98 -10.08
#